data_d361b156447323ffa2ae6a205dd1107f
#
_entry.id   d361b156447323ffa2ae6a205dd1107f
#
_cell.length_a   1.000
_cell.length_b   1.000
_cell.length_c   1.000
_cell.angle_alpha   90.00
_cell.angle_beta   90.00
_cell.angle_gamma   90.00
#
_symmetry.space_group_name_H-M   'P 1'
#
loop_
_entity.id
_entity.type
_entity.pdbx_description
1 polymer ?
#
loop_
_entity_poly.entity_id
_entity_poly.type
_entity_poly.pdbx_seq_one_letter_code
_entity_poly.pdbx_strand_id
1 'polypeptide(L)'
;MNNLFFLSGLPRSGSTLLGTLLNQNPLIYTTHTSSFVEILYRNYSIWNEKNFAEDFIGNKMKDMKIPYLKEITKAYFNQQTDKSIIIDKRRHWHMIANIKMYKEIFNKDPKIICPVRNIEEIVASYKNICIKNKKQFPKSLEGNRFDVPFFHLKDTWNSEFKKCLLFVEYNDLIKATQKTLNKIYDFIEQPYYKHDLNNIVSNDPLQEVEKIY
;
A
#
# COMPACT_ATOMS: atom_id res chain seq x y z
N MET A 1 -4.37 -16.22 9.77
CA MET A 1 -4.18 -14.79 9.42
C MET A 1 -4.62 -14.64 7.98
N ASN A 2 -5.42 -13.65 7.66
CA ASN A 2 -5.87 -13.35 6.31
C ASN A 2 -4.66 -13.13 5.38
N ASN A 3 -4.81 -13.36 4.09
CA ASN A 3 -3.78 -13.06 3.12
C ASN A 3 -3.59 -11.53 3.08
N LEU A 4 -2.44 -11.03 3.55
CA LEU A 4 -2.11 -9.61 3.60
C LEU A 4 -1.15 -9.26 2.47
N PHE A 5 -1.60 -8.36 1.61
CA PHE A 5 -0.89 -7.79 0.47
C PHE A 5 -0.85 -6.27 0.59
N PHE A 6 -0.13 -5.61 -0.29
CA PHE A 6 0.10 -4.17 -0.19
C PHE A 6 -0.13 -3.46 -1.52
N LEU A 7 -0.68 -2.26 -1.44
CA LEU A 7 -0.85 -1.34 -2.55
C LEU A 7 -0.06 -0.06 -2.23
N SER A 8 0.99 0.18 -3.00
CA SER A 8 1.94 1.26 -2.73
C SER A 8 2.38 1.92 -4.04
N GLY A 9 2.88 3.12 -3.99
CA GLY A 9 3.35 3.83 -5.17
C GLY A 9 3.24 5.34 -5.02
N LEU A 10 3.45 6.05 -6.13
CA LEU A 10 3.37 7.50 -6.17
C LEU A 10 1.91 7.98 -6.02
N PRO A 11 1.69 9.17 -5.47
CA PRO A 11 0.38 9.79 -5.50
C PRO A 11 -0.08 10.00 -6.95
N ARG A 12 -1.38 9.87 -7.19
CA ARG A 12 -2.01 10.07 -8.53
C ARG A 12 -1.60 9.05 -9.60
N SER A 13 -0.98 7.94 -9.22
CA SER A 13 -0.64 6.84 -10.14
C SER A 13 -1.80 5.86 -10.42
N GLY A 14 -3.00 6.07 -9.85
CA GLY A 14 -4.16 5.21 -10.07
C GLY A 14 -4.45 4.22 -8.94
N SER A 15 -3.76 4.32 -7.80
CA SER A 15 -3.94 3.40 -6.67
C SER A 15 -5.37 3.36 -6.13
N THR A 16 -6.11 4.46 -6.21
CA THR A 16 -7.51 4.52 -5.76
C THR A 16 -8.43 3.77 -6.73
N LEU A 17 -8.29 4.01 -8.03
CA LEU A 17 -9.03 3.25 -9.04
C LEU A 17 -8.78 1.75 -8.91
N LEU A 18 -7.51 1.37 -8.77
CA LEU A 18 -7.12 -0.03 -8.61
C LEU A 18 -7.73 -0.64 -7.33
N GLY A 19 -7.68 0.07 -6.21
CA GLY A 19 -8.30 -0.39 -4.96
C GLY A 19 -9.81 -0.57 -5.08
N THR A 20 -10.50 0.36 -5.77
CA THR A 20 -11.94 0.28 -6.04
C THR A 20 -12.26 -0.95 -6.90
N LEU A 21 -11.50 -1.20 -7.96
CA LEU A 21 -11.68 -2.38 -8.80
C LEU A 21 -11.48 -3.68 -8.00
N LEU A 22 -10.40 -3.78 -7.24
CA LEU A 22 -10.11 -4.96 -6.43
C LEU A 22 -11.19 -5.22 -5.36
N ASN A 23 -11.79 -4.18 -4.79
CA ASN A 23 -12.89 -4.29 -3.83
C ASN A 23 -14.20 -4.86 -4.42
N GLN A 24 -14.35 -4.94 -5.74
CA GLN A 24 -15.49 -5.66 -6.34
C GLN A 24 -15.45 -7.16 -6.05
N ASN A 25 -14.26 -7.71 -5.81
CA ASN A 25 -14.14 -9.11 -5.38
C ASN A 25 -14.63 -9.23 -3.92
N PRO A 26 -15.66 -10.06 -3.63
CA PRO A 26 -16.22 -10.18 -2.30
C PRO A 26 -15.23 -10.69 -1.26
N LEU A 27 -14.15 -11.35 -1.67
CA LEU A 27 -13.10 -11.87 -0.79
C LEU A 27 -12.03 -10.83 -0.44
N ILE A 28 -11.97 -9.70 -1.18
CA ILE A 28 -10.93 -8.68 -1.03
C ILE A 28 -11.45 -7.47 -0.26
N TYR A 29 -10.68 -7.02 0.70
CA TYR A 29 -10.79 -5.71 1.32
C TYR A 29 -9.52 -4.90 1.04
N THR A 30 -9.66 -3.80 0.29
CA THR A 30 -8.59 -2.83 0.10
C THR A 30 -8.84 -1.63 1.00
N THR A 31 -7.88 -1.28 1.86
CA THR A 31 -8.00 -0.09 2.71
C THR A 31 -7.99 1.17 1.84
N HIS A 32 -8.71 2.23 2.26
CA HIS A 32 -8.72 3.51 1.54
C HIS A 32 -7.37 4.24 1.64
N THR A 33 -6.96 4.55 2.84
CA THR A 33 -5.62 5.05 3.19
C THR A 33 -5.35 4.61 4.61
N SER A 34 -4.40 3.73 4.78
CA SER A 34 -4.06 3.15 6.07
C SER A 34 -2.88 3.89 6.70
N SER A 35 -2.85 3.94 8.03
CA SER A 35 -1.67 4.33 8.79
C SER A 35 -0.99 3.11 9.44
N PHE A 36 -1.37 1.90 9.02
CA PHE A 36 -0.93 0.69 9.67
C PHE A 36 0.59 0.50 9.60
N VAL A 37 1.20 0.75 8.44
CA VAL A 37 2.66 0.59 8.30
C VAL A 37 3.43 1.48 9.29
N GLU A 38 2.96 2.71 9.52
CA GLU A 38 3.58 3.63 10.49
C GLU A 38 3.39 3.14 11.94
N ILE A 39 2.20 2.62 12.25
CA ILE A 39 1.90 2.03 13.56
C ILE A 39 2.80 0.81 13.78
N LEU A 40 2.86 -0.10 12.80
CA LEU A 40 3.67 -1.30 12.87
C LEU A 40 5.15 -0.98 13.01
N TYR A 41 5.65 -0.03 12.19
CA TYR A 41 7.04 0.39 12.21
C TYR A 41 7.44 1.02 13.55
N ARG A 42 6.61 1.87 14.14
CA ARG A 42 6.86 2.47 15.46
C ARG A 42 6.91 1.41 16.54
N ASN A 43 5.95 0.49 16.56
CA ASN A 43 5.96 -0.62 17.51
C ASN A 43 7.19 -1.52 17.30
N TYR A 44 7.55 -1.82 16.06
CA TYR A 44 8.76 -2.58 15.73
C TYR A 44 10.04 -1.87 16.22
N SER A 45 10.13 -0.55 16.03
CA SER A 45 11.31 0.25 16.36
C SER A 45 11.57 0.32 17.86
N ILE A 46 10.53 0.44 18.69
CA ILE A 46 10.65 0.47 20.15
C ILE A 46 11.40 -0.78 20.67
N TRP A 47 11.13 -1.95 20.11
CA TRP A 47 11.82 -3.19 20.51
C TRP A 47 13.31 -3.21 20.17
N ASN A 48 13.78 -2.32 19.31
CA ASN A 48 15.18 -2.20 18.93
C ASN A 48 15.88 -1.02 19.64
N GLU A 49 15.16 -0.23 20.42
CA GLU A 49 15.76 0.84 21.24
C GLU A 49 16.57 0.23 22.38
N LYS A 50 17.81 0.70 22.54
CA LYS A 50 18.77 0.14 23.49
C LYS A 50 18.22 0.15 24.92
N ASN A 51 17.67 1.29 25.38
CA ASN A 51 17.16 1.46 26.73
C ASN A 51 15.92 0.56 26.99
N PHE A 52 15.03 0.42 26.00
CA PHE A 52 13.87 -0.44 26.14
C PHE A 52 14.26 -1.92 26.24
N ALA A 53 15.27 -2.32 25.45
CA ALA A 53 15.77 -3.69 25.45
C ALA A 53 16.51 -4.05 26.74
N GLU A 54 17.24 -3.11 27.34
CA GLU A 54 18.07 -3.36 28.54
C GLU A 54 17.25 -3.24 29.83
N ASP A 55 16.37 -2.24 29.94
CA ASP A 55 15.68 -1.91 31.20
C ASP A 55 14.36 -2.68 31.37
N PHE A 56 13.65 -3.00 30.29
CA PHE A 56 12.30 -3.58 30.36
C PHE A 56 12.20 -4.99 29.79
N ILE A 57 13.14 -5.42 28.97
CA ILE A 57 13.04 -6.70 28.29
C ILE A 57 14.19 -7.60 28.75
N GLY A 58 14.05 -8.18 29.92
CA GLY A 58 14.90 -9.34 30.26
C GLY A 58 14.84 -10.39 29.14
N ASN A 59 15.84 -11.27 29.05
CA ASN A 59 16.00 -12.22 27.95
C ASN A 59 14.71 -12.98 27.52
N LYS A 60 13.78 -13.19 28.47
CA LYS A 60 12.49 -13.84 28.19
C LYS A 60 11.50 -13.01 27.36
N MET A 61 11.59 -11.69 27.37
CA MET A 61 10.65 -10.84 26.63
C MET A 61 11.07 -10.58 25.19
N LYS A 62 12.34 -10.80 24.83
CA LYS A 62 12.80 -10.69 23.42
C LYS A 62 12.01 -11.61 22.48
N ASP A 63 11.64 -12.78 22.97
CA ASP A 63 10.88 -13.76 22.19
C ASP A 63 9.42 -13.32 21.95
N MET A 64 8.93 -12.34 22.70
CA MET A 64 7.56 -11.82 22.54
C MET A 64 7.44 -10.79 21.41
N LYS A 65 8.53 -10.19 20.91
CA LYS A 65 8.51 -9.16 19.87
C LYS A 65 7.67 -9.60 18.66
N ILE A 66 8.02 -10.72 18.07
CA ILE A 66 7.37 -11.20 16.85
C ILE A 66 5.91 -11.63 17.08
N PRO A 67 5.58 -12.44 18.12
CA PRO A 67 4.17 -12.72 18.44
C PRO A 67 3.35 -11.46 18.67
N TYR A 68 3.84 -10.50 19.44
CA TYR A 68 3.16 -9.24 19.71
C TYR A 68 2.85 -8.44 18.43
N LEU A 69 3.83 -8.27 17.55
CA LEU A 69 3.65 -7.54 16.28
C LEU A 69 2.67 -8.27 15.32
N LYS A 70 2.66 -9.60 15.34
CA LYS A 70 1.66 -10.39 14.60
C LYS A 70 0.24 -10.18 15.16
N GLU A 71 0.09 -10.14 16.49
CA GLU A 71 -1.23 -9.93 17.10
C GLU A 71 -1.75 -8.49 16.89
N ILE A 72 -0.88 -7.47 16.95
CA ILE A 72 -1.26 -6.09 16.56
C ILE A 72 -1.77 -6.07 15.12
N THR A 73 -1.08 -6.76 14.21
CA THR A 73 -1.50 -6.83 12.81
C THR A 73 -2.88 -7.46 12.65
N LYS A 74 -3.12 -8.59 13.32
CA LYS A 74 -4.43 -9.26 13.30
C LYS A 74 -5.52 -8.37 13.90
N ALA A 75 -5.27 -7.79 15.07
CA ALA A 75 -6.22 -6.93 15.76
C ALA A 75 -6.62 -5.73 14.91
N TYR A 76 -5.64 -5.08 14.24
CA TYR A 76 -5.88 -3.92 13.40
C TYR A 76 -6.82 -4.24 12.22
N PHE A 77 -6.60 -5.34 11.52
CA PHE A 77 -7.41 -5.67 10.34
C PHE A 77 -8.71 -6.39 10.67
N ASN A 78 -8.76 -7.22 11.71
CA ASN A 78 -9.99 -7.90 12.12
C ASN A 78 -11.08 -6.93 12.61
N GLN A 79 -10.70 -5.73 13.07
CA GLN A 79 -11.66 -4.68 13.41
C GLN A 79 -12.26 -3.98 12.18
N GLN A 80 -11.66 -4.15 11.01
CA GLN A 80 -12.08 -3.44 9.79
C GLN A 80 -12.85 -4.34 8.83
N THR A 81 -12.57 -5.64 8.83
CA THR A 81 -13.14 -6.57 7.86
C THR A 81 -13.04 -8.03 8.31
N ASP A 82 -14.00 -8.83 7.87
CA ASP A 82 -14.02 -10.30 7.95
C ASP A 82 -13.49 -10.98 6.67
N LYS A 83 -13.17 -10.19 5.64
CA LYS A 83 -12.73 -10.73 4.34
C LYS A 83 -11.38 -11.44 4.44
N SER A 84 -11.22 -12.48 3.63
CA SER A 84 -10.06 -13.38 3.68
C SER A 84 -8.78 -12.80 3.08
N ILE A 85 -8.90 -11.77 2.22
CA ILE A 85 -7.80 -11.13 1.52
C ILE A 85 -7.83 -9.65 1.87
N ILE A 86 -6.70 -9.14 2.36
CA ILE A 86 -6.54 -7.73 2.73
C ILE A 86 -5.44 -7.13 1.85
N ILE A 87 -5.72 -5.98 1.26
CA ILE A 87 -4.76 -5.17 0.52
C ILE A 87 -4.62 -3.83 1.23
N ASP A 88 -3.54 -3.67 2.00
CA ASP A 88 -3.30 -2.43 2.75
C ASP A 88 -2.67 -1.37 1.86
N LYS A 89 -3.39 -0.25 1.70
CA LYS A 89 -2.98 0.83 0.81
C LYS A 89 -2.24 1.92 1.56
N ARG A 90 -0.91 1.99 1.33
CA ARG A 90 -0.05 3.05 1.85
C ARG A 90 1.21 3.23 1.00
N ARG A 91 1.66 4.49 0.80
CA ARG A 91 2.82 4.83 -0.01
C ARG A 91 4.15 4.30 0.54
N HIS A 92 4.22 4.01 1.83
CA HIS A 92 5.46 3.63 2.50
C HIS A 92 5.76 2.13 2.44
N TRP A 93 4.84 1.29 1.96
CA TRP A 93 5.08 -0.16 1.92
C TRP A 93 6.25 -0.57 1.04
N HIS A 94 6.54 0.17 -0.02
CA HIS A 94 7.68 -0.12 -0.88
C HIS A 94 9.04 0.33 -0.31
N MET A 95 9.10 0.99 0.83
CA MET A 95 10.37 1.35 1.47
C MET A 95 11.10 0.11 1.97
N ILE A 96 12.40 0.02 1.68
CA ILE A 96 13.26 -1.14 2.06
C ILE A 96 13.16 -1.45 3.56
N ALA A 97 13.13 -0.43 4.42
CA ALA A 97 12.98 -0.62 5.86
C ALA A 97 11.69 -1.36 6.23
N ASN A 98 10.57 -1.01 5.58
CA ASN A 98 9.27 -1.65 5.83
C ASN A 98 9.21 -3.07 5.25
N ILE A 99 9.86 -3.31 4.12
CA ILE A 99 10.00 -4.66 3.54
C ILE A 99 10.80 -5.56 4.47
N LYS A 100 11.92 -5.08 4.98
CA LYS A 100 12.76 -5.81 5.95
C LYS A 100 12.00 -6.10 7.25
N MET A 101 11.33 -5.10 7.80
CA MET A 101 10.47 -5.27 8.98
C MET A 101 9.39 -6.35 8.75
N TYR A 102 8.66 -6.27 7.64
CA TYR A 102 7.63 -7.25 7.31
C TYR A 102 8.22 -8.67 7.19
N LYS A 103 9.37 -8.79 6.50
CA LYS A 103 10.07 -10.07 6.34
C LYS A 103 10.49 -10.66 7.69
N GLU A 104 11.02 -9.85 8.60
CA GLU A 104 11.38 -10.30 9.95
C GLU A 104 10.15 -10.78 10.73
N ILE A 105 9.05 -10.02 10.70
CA ILE A 105 7.83 -10.33 11.47
C ILE A 105 7.15 -11.60 10.92
N PHE A 106 7.01 -11.73 9.60
CA PHE A 106 6.16 -12.75 8.98
C PHE A 106 6.94 -13.90 8.34
N ASN A 107 8.27 -13.83 8.32
CA ASN A 107 9.18 -14.79 7.69
C ASN A 107 8.81 -15.08 6.22
N LYS A 108 8.38 -14.05 5.49
CA LYS A 108 8.06 -14.10 4.05
C LYS A 108 8.26 -12.75 3.39
N ASP A 109 8.54 -12.76 2.10
CA ASP A 109 8.62 -11.53 1.31
C ASP A 109 7.20 -10.92 1.15
N PRO A 110 7.03 -9.58 1.31
CA PRO A 110 5.76 -8.94 1.03
C PRO A 110 5.49 -8.92 -0.48
N LYS A 111 4.22 -9.01 -0.87
CA LYS A 111 3.78 -8.76 -2.25
C LYS A 111 3.16 -7.38 -2.34
N ILE A 112 3.80 -6.49 -3.08
CA ILE A 112 3.47 -5.05 -3.15
C ILE A 112 3.09 -4.68 -4.58
N ILE A 113 1.86 -4.29 -4.78
CA ILE A 113 1.33 -3.81 -6.05
C ILE A 113 1.65 -2.32 -6.16
N CYS A 114 2.38 -1.93 -7.21
CA CYS A 114 2.85 -0.56 -7.42
C CYS A 114 2.28 0.02 -8.72
N PRO A 115 1.15 0.74 -8.68
CA PRO A 115 0.69 1.51 -9.83
C PRO A 115 1.72 2.55 -10.22
N VAL A 116 2.06 2.59 -11.50
CA VAL A 116 2.97 3.57 -12.11
C VAL A 116 2.27 4.33 -13.22
N ARG A 117 2.66 5.58 -13.41
CA ARG A 117 2.07 6.49 -14.39
C ARG A 117 3.11 7.49 -14.85
N ASN A 118 2.96 8.00 -16.07
CA ASN A 118 3.81 9.08 -16.57
C ASN A 118 3.80 10.26 -15.60
N ILE A 119 4.98 10.82 -15.31
CA ILE A 119 5.13 11.87 -14.29
C ILE A 119 4.38 13.15 -14.67
N GLU A 120 4.33 13.49 -15.97
CA GLU A 120 3.60 14.65 -16.46
C GLU A 120 2.10 14.52 -16.21
N GLU A 121 1.55 13.31 -16.39
CA GLU A 121 0.15 13.01 -16.10
C GLU A 121 -0.14 13.05 -14.60
N ILE A 122 0.80 12.60 -13.76
CA ILE A 122 0.71 12.72 -12.30
C ILE A 122 0.63 14.19 -11.90
N VAL A 123 1.51 15.03 -12.45
CA VAL A 123 1.55 16.46 -12.20
C VAL A 123 0.27 17.14 -12.65
N ALA A 124 -0.20 16.84 -13.86
CA ALA A 124 -1.46 17.37 -14.40
C ALA A 124 -2.66 16.98 -13.53
N SER A 125 -2.74 15.70 -13.11
CA SER A 125 -3.78 15.23 -12.20
C SER A 125 -3.75 15.95 -10.85
N TYR A 126 -2.56 16.20 -10.30
CA TYR A 126 -2.42 16.92 -9.04
C TYR A 126 -2.82 18.39 -9.16
N LYS A 127 -2.42 19.07 -10.26
CA LYS A 127 -2.84 20.42 -10.57
C LYS A 127 -4.36 20.56 -10.64
N ASN A 128 -5.04 19.62 -11.32
CA ASN A 128 -6.49 19.61 -11.43
C ASN A 128 -7.17 19.50 -10.06
N ILE A 129 -6.62 18.68 -9.14
CA ILE A 129 -7.16 18.57 -7.77
C ILE A 129 -6.96 19.87 -7.00
N CYS A 130 -5.80 20.52 -7.14
CA CYS A 130 -5.57 21.82 -6.50
C CYS A 130 -6.61 22.83 -6.98
N ILE A 131 -6.88 22.89 -8.27
CA ILE A 131 -7.89 23.80 -8.87
C ILE A 131 -9.29 23.48 -8.30
N LYS A 132 -9.72 22.20 -8.32
CA LYS A 132 -11.02 21.78 -7.80
C LYS A 132 -11.22 22.13 -6.32
N ASN A 133 -10.16 22.00 -5.53
CA ASN A 133 -10.18 22.27 -4.10
C ASN A 133 -9.86 23.73 -3.76
N LYS A 134 -9.78 24.62 -4.74
CA LYS A 134 -9.40 26.04 -4.56
C LYS A 134 -8.08 26.21 -3.79
N LYS A 135 -7.14 25.30 -3.98
CA LYS A 135 -5.80 25.31 -3.38
C LYS A 135 -4.77 25.77 -4.41
N GLN A 136 -3.80 26.53 -3.95
CA GLN A 136 -2.68 26.90 -4.81
C GLN A 136 -1.85 25.67 -5.15
N PHE A 137 -1.48 25.51 -6.42
CA PHE A 137 -0.51 24.51 -6.83
C PHE A 137 0.86 24.88 -6.23
N PRO A 138 1.58 23.95 -5.59
CA PRO A 138 2.86 24.26 -4.98
C PRO A 138 3.89 24.67 -6.03
N LYS A 139 4.77 25.61 -5.68
CA LYS A 139 5.85 26.08 -6.56
C LYS A 139 6.89 24.99 -6.83
N SER A 140 7.07 24.06 -5.90
CA SER A 140 7.93 22.88 -6.02
C SER A 140 7.15 21.63 -5.65
N LEU A 141 7.44 20.52 -6.33
CA LEU A 141 6.93 19.18 -5.97
C LEU A 141 7.87 18.46 -5.00
N GLU A 142 8.91 19.13 -4.54
CA GLU A 142 9.84 18.61 -3.55
C GLU A 142 9.14 18.35 -2.21
N GLY A 143 9.67 17.41 -1.44
CA GLY A 143 9.19 17.03 -0.12
C GLY A 143 8.47 15.68 -0.09
N ASN A 144 7.90 15.36 1.06
CA ASN A 144 7.40 14.01 1.40
C ASN A 144 6.26 13.48 0.50
N ARG A 145 5.73 14.29 -0.41
CA ARG A 145 4.57 13.88 -1.20
C ARG A 145 4.93 13.15 -2.50
N PHE A 146 5.98 13.57 -3.20
CA PHE A 146 6.37 13.02 -4.50
C PHE A 146 7.79 12.47 -4.51
N ASP A 147 8.78 13.31 -4.21
CA ASP A 147 10.19 12.96 -4.33
C ASP A 147 10.60 11.87 -3.34
N VAL A 148 10.21 11.97 -2.07
CA VAL A 148 10.55 10.94 -1.07
C VAL A 148 9.98 9.57 -1.46
N PRO A 149 8.68 9.39 -1.79
CA PRO A 149 8.18 8.11 -2.30
C PRO A 149 8.86 7.67 -3.61
N PHE A 150 9.23 8.60 -4.49
CA PHE A 150 9.91 8.29 -5.74
C PHE A 150 11.33 7.73 -5.48
N PHE A 151 12.12 8.40 -4.65
CA PHE A 151 13.46 7.93 -4.32
C PHE A 151 13.44 6.55 -3.66
N HIS A 152 12.55 6.34 -2.69
CA HIS A 152 12.41 5.04 -2.05
C HIS A 152 11.96 3.94 -3.03
N LEU A 153 11.08 4.25 -3.98
CA LEU A 153 10.66 3.29 -5.00
C LEU A 153 11.83 2.94 -5.93
N LYS A 154 12.63 3.94 -6.34
CA LYS A 154 13.86 3.77 -7.12
C LYS A 154 14.90 2.93 -6.38
N ASP A 155 15.11 3.20 -5.09
CA ASP A 155 16.05 2.44 -4.26
C ASP A 155 15.64 0.98 -4.17
N THR A 156 14.35 0.72 -3.94
CA THR A 156 13.81 -0.64 -3.87
C THR A 156 13.91 -1.36 -5.21
N TRP A 157 13.63 -0.65 -6.31
CA TRP A 157 13.79 -1.20 -7.66
C TRP A 157 15.24 -1.62 -7.96
N ASN A 158 16.22 -0.86 -7.49
CA ASN A 158 17.64 -1.13 -7.67
C ASN A 158 18.22 -2.11 -6.64
N SER A 159 17.39 -2.71 -5.78
CA SER A 159 17.80 -3.63 -4.73
C SER A 159 17.30 -5.06 -4.99
N GLU A 160 17.73 -6.00 -4.14
CA GLU A 160 17.21 -7.37 -4.11
C GLU A 160 15.70 -7.45 -3.84
N PHE A 161 15.11 -6.41 -3.24
CA PHE A 161 13.69 -6.33 -2.91
C PHE A 161 12.80 -5.99 -4.11
N LYS A 162 13.37 -5.75 -5.30
CA LYS A 162 12.62 -5.61 -6.55
C LYS A 162 11.62 -6.74 -6.78
N LYS A 163 11.98 -7.95 -6.39
CA LYS A 163 11.11 -9.14 -6.49
C LYS A 163 9.80 -9.03 -5.69
N CYS A 164 9.74 -8.14 -4.68
CA CYS A 164 8.55 -7.88 -3.89
C CYS A 164 7.54 -6.98 -4.61
N LEU A 165 7.92 -6.36 -5.74
CA LEU A 165 7.14 -5.34 -6.43
C LEU A 165 6.51 -5.88 -7.72
N LEU A 166 5.21 -5.64 -7.90
CA LEU A 166 4.54 -5.75 -9.19
C LEU A 166 4.19 -4.34 -9.69
N PHE A 167 4.82 -3.89 -10.78
CA PHE A 167 4.43 -2.64 -11.41
C PHE A 167 3.20 -2.81 -12.29
N VAL A 168 2.25 -1.88 -12.14
CA VAL A 168 0.99 -1.84 -12.89
C VAL A 168 0.91 -0.49 -13.59
N GLU A 169 1.11 -0.51 -14.91
CA GLU A 169 0.99 0.69 -15.74
C GLU A 169 -0.45 1.22 -15.73
N TYR A 170 -0.62 2.52 -15.46
CA TYR A 170 -1.92 3.17 -15.43
C TYR A 170 -2.67 3.04 -16.76
N ASN A 171 -1.95 3.15 -17.88
CA ASN A 171 -2.51 2.99 -19.21
C ASN A 171 -3.01 1.56 -19.46
N ASP A 172 -2.30 0.54 -18.98
CA ASP A 172 -2.76 -0.85 -19.06
C ASP A 172 -3.99 -1.07 -18.19
N LEU A 173 -4.00 -0.46 -17.00
CA LEU A 173 -5.15 -0.54 -16.09
C LEU A 173 -6.43 0.04 -16.73
N ILE A 174 -6.33 1.09 -17.56
CA ILE A 174 -7.49 1.69 -18.22
C ILE A 174 -7.86 0.93 -19.51
N LYS A 175 -6.86 0.59 -20.35
CA LYS A 175 -7.12 0.05 -21.69
C LYS A 175 -7.34 -1.46 -21.70
N ALA A 176 -6.76 -2.18 -20.75
CA ALA A 176 -6.79 -3.64 -20.66
C ALA A 176 -7.08 -4.10 -19.23
N THR A 177 -8.09 -3.50 -18.59
CA THR A 177 -8.37 -3.58 -17.16
C THR A 177 -8.43 -5.01 -16.65
N GLN A 178 -9.28 -5.88 -17.21
CA GLN A 178 -9.40 -7.27 -16.74
C GLN A 178 -8.09 -8.05 -16.89
N LYS A 179 -7.36 -7.86 -18.00
CA LYS A 179 -6.05 -8.51 -18.20
C LYS A 179 -5.03 -8.04 -17.17
N THR A 180 -5.05 -6.75 -16.84
CA THR A 180 -4.16 -6.16 -15.84
C THR A 180 -4.51 -6.67 -14.44
N LEU A 181 -5.79 -6.79 -14.10
CA LEU A 181 -6.24 -7.37 -12.84
C LEU A 181 -5.86 -8.85 -12.73
N ASN A 182 -5.95 -9.62 -13.81
CA ASN A 182 -5.50 -11.02 -13.82
C ASN A 182 -4.00 -11.14 -13.48
N LYS A 183 -3.12 -10.27 -14.02
CA LYS A 183 -1.70 -10.23 -13.63
C LYS A 183 -1.51 -9.97 -12.12
N ILE A 184 -2.38 -9.16 -11.53
CA ILE A 184 -2.35 -8.90 -10.08
C ILE A 184 -2.76 -10.16 -9.32
N TYR A 185 -3.82 -10.86 -9.74
CA TYR A 185 -4.24 -12.11 -9.13
C TYR A 185 -3.15 -13.18 -9.22
N ASP A 186 -2.45 -13.30 -10.37
CA ASP A 186 -1.29 -14.19 -10.52
C ASP A 186 -0.20 -13.83 -9.50
N PHE A 187 0.13 -12.55 -9.38
CA PHE A 187 1.16 -12.07 -8.46
C PHE A 187 0.82 -12.35 -7.00
N ILE A 188 -0.44 -12.15 -6.60
CA ILE A 188 -0.88 -12.42 -5.22
C ILE A 188 -1.30 -13.90 -5.01
N GLU A 189 -1.20 -14.74 -6.04
CA GLU A 189 -1.55 -16.17 -6.01
C GLU A 189 -3.00 -16.42 -5.55
N GLN A 190 -3.93 -15.66 -6.15
CA GLN A 190 -5.35 -15.77 -5.87
C GLN A 190 -6.13 -16.09 -7.14
N PRO A 191 -7.28 -16.77 -7.02
CA PRO A 191 -8.16 -17.05 -8.15
C PRO A 191 -8.62 -15.78 -8.86
N TYR A 192 -8.74 -15.83 -10.18
CA TYR A 192 -9.27 -14.72 -10.97
C TYR A 192 -10.72 -14.40 -10.59
N TYR A 193 -11.02 -13.13 -10.62
CA TYR A 193 -12.37 -12.60 -10.45
C TYR A 193 -12.76 -11.78 -11.68
N LYS A 194 -14.00 -11.95 -12.17
CA LYS A 194 -14.54 -11.16 -13.27
C LYS A 194 -15.10 -9.86 -12.74
N HIS A 195 -14.45 -8.75 -13.07
CA HIS A 195 -14.84 -7.42 -12.63
C HIS A 195 -15.92 -6.80 -13.53
N ASP A 196 -16.83 -6.04 -12.93
CA ASP A 196 -17.79 -5.20 -13.66
C ASP A 196 -17.12 -3.85 -13.98
N LEU A 197 -16.68 -3.72 -15.22
CA LEU A 197 -15.97 -2.53 -15.69
C LEU A 197 -16.92 -1.36 -16.03
N ASN A 198 -18.22 -1.62 -16.12
CA ASN A 198 -19.23 -0.60 -16.41
C ASN A 198 -19.76 0.07 -15.14
N ASN A 199 -19.54 -0.54 -13.96
CA ASN A 199 -20.05 -0.04 -12.69
C ASN A 199 -18.90 0.05 -11.67
N ILE A 200 -18.05 1.04 -11.83
CA ILE A 200 -16.92 1.30 -10.92
C ILE A 200 -17.37 2.32 -9.87
N VAL A 201 -17.91 1.83 -8.77
CA VAL A 201 -18.36 2.66 -7.64
C VAL A 201 -17.30 2.66 -6.55
N SER A 202 -16.77 3.83 -6.25
CA SER A 202 -15.83 3.99 -5.13
C SER A 202 -16.60 4.15 -3.82
N ASN A 203 -16.27 3.32 -2.84
CA ASN A 203 -16.75 3.43 -1.47
C ASN A 203 -15.78 4.25 -0.58
N ASP A 204 -14.80 4.95 -1.18
CA ASP A 204 -13.84 5.76 -0.42
C ASP A 204 -14.50 7.06 0.04
N PRO A 205 -14.73 7.26 1.35
CA PRO A 205 -15.38 8.47 1.88
C PRO A 205 -14.61 9.76 1.55
N LEU A 206 -13.31 9.67 1.25
CA LEU A 206 -12.51 10.81 0.79
C LEU A 206 -12.75 11.14 -0.69
N GLN A 207 -13.42 10.27 -1.45
CA GLN A 207 -13.71 10.47 -2.87
C GLN A 207 -15.03 11.20 -3.15
N GLU A 208 -15.90 11.38 -2.19
CA GLU A 208 -17.02 12.31 -2.35
C GLU A 208 -16.52 13.74 -2.63
N VAL A 209 -15.29 14.05 -2.22
CA VAL A 209 -14.61 15.33 -2.50
C VAL A 209 -13.82 15.30 -3.83
N GLU A 210 -13.49 14.11 -4.33
CA GLU A 210 -12.72 13.89 -5.56
C GLU A 210 -13.51 13.00 -6.52
N LYS A 211 -14.60 13.49 -7.13
CA LYS A 211 -15.16 12.79 -8.30
C LYS A 211 -14.11 12.76 -9.39
N ILE A 212 -13.51 11.58 -9.56
CA ILE A 212 -12.51 11.29 -10.58
C ILE A 212 -13.27 10.95 -11.85
N TYR A 213 -13.23 11.85 -12.80
CA TYR A 213 -13.50 11.60 -14.22
C TYR A 213 -12.34 12.14 -15.01
#